data_a6351ffaec987e552da2f57988580318
#
_entry.id   a6351ffaec987e552da2f57988580318
#
_cell.length_a   1.000
_cell.length_b   1.000
_cell.length_c   1.000
_cell.angle_alpha   90.00
_cell.angle_beta   90.00
_cell.angle_gamma   90.00
#
_symmetry.space_group_name_H-M   'P 1'
#
loop_
_entity.id
_entity.type
_entity.pdbx_description
1 polymer ?
#
loop_
_entity_poly.entity_id
_entity_poly.type
_entity_poly.pdbx_seq_one_letter_code
_entity_poly.pdbx_strand_id
1 'polypeptide(L)'
;MEEDTGILPGLPAVAGKPVHVGFDGGRLTSDGGILLLAAVEQRLKIAERLAACLEDPRDPNRVVHQFAEMIRYRALLIAAGYPDGNDCDALKSDPVFKMARGRSPESGADLGSQPTISRLETLPGPTALKRMMVTMIDVFCDSFDPVPRRILLDIDDTEDAVHGGQPLALFNAHYDSRCS
;
A
#
# COMPACT_ATOMS: atom_id res chain seq x y z
N MET A 1 -4.74 38.42 -12.18
CA MET A 1 -3.99 37.40 -12.95
C MET A 1 -5.01 36.72 -13.83
N GLU A 2 -5.03 37.06 -15.13
CA GLU A 2 -5.89 36.37 -16.09
C GLU A 2 -5.42 34.92 -16.21
N GLU A 3 -6.30 33.98 -15.88
CA GLU A 3 -6.08 32.55 -16.13
C GLU A 3 -6.07 32.34 -17.64
N ASP A 4 -4.90 32.02 -18.16
CA ASP A 4 -4.70 31.60 -19.55
C ASP A 4 -5.34 30.21 -19.75
N THR A 5 -6.66 30.19 -19.96
CA THR A 5 -7.39 28.99 -20.38
C THR A 5 -7.00 28.68 -21.81
N GLY A 6 -5.94 27.94 -21.98
CA GLY A 6 -5.43 27.51 -23.27
C GLY A 6 -6.48 26.71 -24.02
N ILE A 7 -7.01 27.26 -25.10
CA ILE A 7 -7.78 26.51 -26.10
C ILE A 7 -6.76 25.64 -26.85
N LEU A 8 -6.83 24.31 -26.71
CA LEU A 8 -6.04 23.43 -27.56
C LEU A 8 -6.58 23.55 -29.02
N PRO A 9 -5.76 24.00 -29.95
CA PRO A 9 -6.20 24.12 -31.34
C PRO A 9 -6.53 22.75 -31.94
N GLY A 10 -7.69 22.59 -32.56
CA GLY A 10 -8.09 21.39 -33.28
C GLY A 10 -9.05 20.45 -32.54
N LEU A 11 -9.54 20.79 -31.35
CA LEU A 11 -10.63 20.04 -30.74
C LEU A 11 -11.98 20.49 -31.35
N PRO A 12 -12.79 19.53 -31.88
CA PRO A 12 -14.10 19.86 -32.40
C PRO A 12 -15.08 20.24 -31.29
N ALA A 13 -16.02 21.11 -31.61
CA ALA A 13 -17.12 21.41 -30.69
C ALA A 13 -17.98 20.16 -30.44
N VAL A 14 -18.40 19.93 -29.21
CA VAL A 14 -19.28 18.83 -28.81
C VAL A 14 -20.68 19.39 -28.58
N ALA A 15 -21.67 18.89 -29.32
CA ALA A 15 -23.04 19.37 -29.27
C ALA A 15 -23.17 20.92 -29.44
N GLY A 16 -22.34 21.49 -30.30
CA GLY A 16 -22.31 22.95 -30.59
C GLY A 16 -21.64 23.80 -29.51
N LYS A 17 -21.03 23.19 -28.48
CA LYS A 17 -20.31 23.89 -27.41
C LYS A 17 -18.80 23.75 -27.60
N PRO A 18 -18.02 24.83 -27.46
CA PRO A 18 -16.57 24.75 -27.53
C PRO A 18 -16.03 23.92 -26.35
N VAL A 19 -14.99 23.13 -26.62
CA VAL A 19 -14.26 22.37 -25.58
C VAL A 19 -13.10 23.24 -25.10
N HIS A 20 -13.08 23.50 -23.80
CA HIS A 20 -11.97 24.17 -23.13
C HIS A 20 -11.15 23.12 -22.37
N VAL A 21 -9.83 23.19 -22.48
CA VAL A 21 -8.89 22.35 -21.74
C VAL A 21 -8.01 23.24 -20.89
N GLY A 22 -8.01 23.01 -19.60
CA GLY A 22 -7.15 23.68 -18.64
C GLY A 22 -6.24 22.68 -17.93
N PHE A 23 -5.09 23.12 -17.47
CA PHE A 23 -4.15 22.35 -16.63
C PHE A 23 -4.13 22.87 -15.19
N ASP A 24 -5.27 23.35 -14.71
CA ASP A 24 -5.50 24.00 -13.42
C ASP A 24 -6.08 23.04 -12.37
N GLY A 25 -6.29 21.77 -12.70
CA GLY A 25 -6.91 20.75 -11.86
C GLY A 25 -6.10 20.34 -10.62
N GLY A 26 -4.91 20.88 -10.41
CA GLY A 26 -4.06 20.53 -9.29
C GLY A 26 -3.58 19.07 -9.33
N ARG A 27 -3.38 18.49 -8.14
CA ARG A 27 -2.99 17.08 -8.02
C ARG A 27 -4.24 16.21 -7.88
N LEU A 28 -4.41 15.26 -8.79
CA LEU A 28 -5.54 14.33 -8.82
C LEU A 28 -5.09 12.94 -8.36
N THR A 29 -6.05 12.17 -7.86
CA THR A 29 -5.88 10.75 -7.55
C THR A 29 -7.11 9.96 -7.99
N SER A 30 -6.91 8.72 -8.43
CA SER A 30 -8.00 7.77 -8.70
C SER A 30 -8.41 6.95 -7.48
N ASP A 31 -7.62 6.97 -6.41
CA ASP A 31 -7.67 6.00 -5.31
C ASP A 31 -8.38 6.54 -4.04
N GLY A 32 -9.38 7.40 -4.21
CA GLY A 32 -10.10 8.04 -3.10
C GLY A 32 -10.64 7.06 -2.03
N GLY A 33 -10.97 5.82 -2.42
CA GLY A 33 -11.40 4.76 -1.50
C GLY A 33 -10.37 4.36 -0.45
N ILE A 34 -9.10 4.64 -0.66
CA ILE A 34 -8.01 4.37 0.28
C ILE A 34 -8.19 5.09 1.62
N LEU A 35 -8.87 6.23 1.65
CA LEU A 35 -9.15 6.94 2.91
C LEU A 35 -10.05 6.13 3.85
N LEU A 36 -10.99 5.33 3.31
CA LEU A 36 -11.82 4.44 4.11
C LEU A 36 -11.00 3.29 4.69
N LEU A 37 -10.12 2.68 3.89
CA LEU A 37 -9.21 1.63 4.35
C LEU A 37 -8.24 2.16 5.40
N ALA A 38 -7.72 3.36 5.21
CA ALA A 38 -6.84 4.01 6.19
C ALA A 38 -7.55 4.25 7.53
N ALA A 39 -8.86 4.61 7.51
CA ALA A 39 -9.63 4.77 8.73
C ALA A 39 -9.83 3.42 9.46
N VAL A 40 -10.08 2.33 8.73
CA VAL A 40 -10.15 0.97 9.29
C VAL A 40 -8.81 0.56 9.89
N GLU A 41 -7.73 0.76 9.15
CA GLU A 41 -6.37 0.43 9.59
C GLU A 41 -6.00 1.19 10.89
N GLN A 42 -6.30 2.48 10.96
CA GLN A 42 -6.07 3.28 12.17
C GLN A 42 -6.84 2.77 13.38
N ARG A 43 -8.05 2.26 13.20
CA ARG A 43 -8.84 1.65 14.27
C ARG A 43 -8.26 0.32 14.73
N LEU A 44 -7.84 -0.53 13.81
CA LEU A 44 -7.28 -1.86 14.11
C LEU A 44 -5.80 -1.80 14.49
N LYS A 45 -5.09 -0.73 14.15
CA LYS A 45 -3.66 -0.50 14.41
C LYS A 45 -2.77 -1.61 13.86
N ILE A 46 -3.10 -2.12 12.67
CA ILE A 46 -2.40 -3.26 12.07
C ILE A 46 -0.93 -2.92 11.84
N ALA A 47 -0.65 -1.75 11.25
CA ALA A 47 0.72 -1.34 10.94
C ALA A 47 1.58 -1.15 12.20
N GLU A 48 1.03 -0.58 13.27
CA GLU A 48 1.72 -0.44 14.55
C GLU A 48 2.01 -1.80 15.20
N ARG A 49 1.04 -2.70 15.18
CA ARG A 49 1.18 -4.06 15.72
C ARG A 49 2.24 -4.85 14.96
N LEU A 50 2.26 -4.79 13.64
CA LEU A 50 3.26 -5.45 12.81
C LEU A 50 4.64 -4.82 13.00
N ALA A 51 4.73 -3.50 13.07
CA ALA A 51 5.98 -2.80 13.33
C ALA A 51 6.59 -3.18 14.69
N ALA A 52 5.77 -3.42 15.72
CA ALA A 52 6.23 -3.88 17.04
C ALA A 52 6.88 -5.27 17.02
N CYS A 53 6.67 -6.04 15.95
CA CYS A 53 7.34 -7.34 15.75
C CYS A 53 8.78 -7.19 15.25
N LEU A 54 9.17 -6.00 14.80
CA LEU A 54 10.48 -5.72 14.20
C LEU A 54 11.38 -4.98 15.17
N GLU A 55 12.66 -5.30 15.12
CA GLU A 55 13.70 -4.51 15.76
C GLU A 55 14.25 -3.52 14.75
N ASP A 56 14.29 -2.24 15.10
CA ASP A 56 14.80 -1.20 14.22
C ASP A 56 16.32 -1.00 14.45
N PRO A 57 17.17 -1.44 13.52
CA PRO A 57 18.62 -1.29 13.66
C PRO A 57 19.13 0.11 13.24
N ARG A 58 18.23 0.99 12.80
CA ARG A 58 18.60 2.33 12.30
C ARG A 58 18.86 3.30 13.44
N ASP A 59 19.76 4.26 13.20
CA ASP A 59 19.98 5.37 14.12
C ASP A 59 18.69 6.21 14.26
N PRO A 60 18.10 6.34 15.45
CA PRO A 60 16.85 7.08 15.66
C PRO A 60 16.87 8.52 15.15
N ASN A 61 18.05 9.17 15.17
CA ASN A 61 18.21 10.54 14.71
C ASN A 61 18.21 10.68 13.17
N ARG A 62 18.30 9.57 12.47
CA ARG A 62 18.34 9.52 10.99
C ARG A 62 17.12 8.85 10.37
N VAL A 63 16.15 8.43 11.19
CA VAL A 63 14.91 7.79 10.70
C VAL A 63 13.98 8.86 10.17
N VAL A 64 13.75 8.87 8.86
CA VAL A 64 12.77 9.74 8.19
C VAL A 64 11.38 9.11 8.19
N HIS A 65 11.31 7.80 7.97
CA HIS A 65 10.06 7.03 7.92
C HIS A 65 10.09 5.94 8.97
N GLN A 66 9.11 5.93 9.86
CA GLN A 66 8.93 4.89 10.88
C GLN A 66 8.41 3.59 10.24
N PHE A 67 8.71 2.43 10.83
CA PHE A 67 8.25 1.14 10.30
C PHE A 67 6.73 1.07 10.15
N ALA A 68 5.98 1.51 11.15
CA ALA A 68 4.52 1.54 11.07
C ALA A 68 4.01 2.40 9.90
N GLU A 69 4.67 3.51 9.62
CA GLU A 69 4.34 4.35 8.47
C GLU A 69 4.56 3.63 7.15
N MET A 70 5.71 2.98 7.02
CA MET A 70 6.07 2.25 5.79
C MET A 70 5.18 1.03 5.57
N ILE A 71 4.88 0.27 6.63
CA ILE A 71 3.97 -0.90 6.57
C ILE A 71 2.56 -0.44 6.16
N ARG A 72 2.04 0.63 6.76
CA ARG A 72 0.73 1.19 6.40
C ARG A 72 0.68 1.61 4.94
N TYR A 73 1.68 2.35 4.49
CA TYR A 73 1.75 2.79 3.10
C TYR A 73 1.77 1.59 2.15
N ARG A 74 2.61 0.61 2.41
CA ARG A 74 2.72 -0.60 1.58
C ARG A 74 1.41 -1.41 1.56
N ALA A 75 0.78 -1.60 2.71
CA ALA A 75 -0.50 -2.29 2.80
C ALA A 75 -1.62 -1.59 2.02
N LEU A 76 -1.67 -0.26 2.08
CA LEU A 76 -2.65 0.53 1.33
C LEU A 76 -2.38 0.49 -0.18
N LEU A 77 -1.11 0.48 -0.62
CA LEU A 77 -0.76 0.29 -2.04
C LEU A 77 -1.26 -1.05 -2.56
N ILE A 78 -0.96 -2.14 -1.85
CA ILE A 78 -1.41 -3.49 -2.23
C ILE A 78 -2.94 -3.54 -2.30
N ALA A 79 -3.63 -2.98 -1.32
CA ALA A 79 -5.09 -2.92 -1.28
C ALA A 79 -5.70 -2.06 -2.40
N ALA A 80 -4.95 -1.09 -2.92
CA ALA A 80 -5.34 -0.27 -4.07
C ALA A 80 -5.05 -0.94 -5.43
N GLY A 81 -4.43 -2.13 -5.43
CA GLY A 81 -4.09 -2.86 -6.65
C GLY A 81 -2.67 -2.59 -7.18
N TYR A 82 -1.79 -2.03 -6.35
CA TYR A 82 -0.37 -1.77 -6.67
C TYR A 82 0.55 -2.76 -5.90
N PRO A 83 0.62 -4.03 -6.35
CA PRO A 83 1.42 -5.04 -5.65
C PRO A 83 2.91 -4.90 -5.90
N ASP A 84 3.35 -4.22 -6.97
CA ASP A 84 4.77 -4.02 -7.26
C ASP A 84 5.38 -2.97 -6.33
N GLY A 85 6.56 -3.29 -5.77
CA GLY A 85 7.35 -2.35 -4.97
C GLY A 85 7.77 -1.10 -5.73
N ASN A 86 7.90 -1.17 -7.06
CA ASN A 86 8.22 -0.03 -7.91
C ASN A 86 7.14 1.05 -7.91
N ASP A 87 5.87 0.68 -7.68
CA ASP A 87 4.77 1.63 -7.60
C ASP A 87 4.94 2.64 -6.46
N CYS A 88 5.73 2.29 -5.44
CA CYS A 88 6.05 3.20 -4.35
C CYS A 88 6.70 4.51 -4.84
N ASP A 89 7.55 4.47 -5.87
CA ASP A 89 8.20 5.68 -6.38
C ASP A 89 7.24 6.57 -7.16
N ALA A 90 6.29 6.00 -7.87
CA ALA A 90 5.25 6.75 -8.58
C ALA A 90 4.24 7.38 -7.61
N LEU A 91 3.88 6.66 -6.53
CA LEU A 91 2.77 7.02 -5.64
C LEU A 91 3.19 7.68 -4.32
N LYS A 92 4.49 7.79 -4.01
CA LYS A 92 4.97 8.45 -2.77
C LYS A 92 4.52 9.89 -2.62
N SER A 93 4.27 10.58 -3.72
CA SER A 93 3.78 11.97 -3.75
C SER A 93 2.29 12.10 -4.05
N ASP A 94 1.56 10.98 -4.22
CA ASP A 94 0.13 10.99 -4.48
C ASP A 94 -0.65 11.60 -3.31
N PRO A 95 -1.61 12.49 -3.59
CA PRO A 95 -2.34 13.23 -2.56
C PRO A 95 -3.13 12.33 -1.62
N VAL A 96 -3.78 11.26 -2.09
CA VAL A 96 -4.62 10.41 -1.23
C VAL A 96 -3.79 9.57 -0.28
N PHE A 97 -2.66 9.03 -0.71
CA PHE A 97 -1.76 8.28 0.17
C PHE A 97 -1.10 9.18 1.21
N LYS A 98 -0.79 10.45 0.87
CA LYS A 98 -0.36 11.46 1.84
C LYS A 98 -1.46 11.75 2.88
N MET A 99 -2.71 11.95 2.43
CA MET A 99 -3.86 12.18 3.31
C MET A 99 -4.13 10.99 4.23
N ALA A 100 -4.04 9.76 3.71
CA ALA A 100 -4.15 8.54 4.50
C ALA A 100 -3.11 8.45 5.64
N ARG A 101 -2.01 9.20 5.51
CA ARG A 101 -0.96 9.35 6.53
C ARG A 101 -1.13 10.61 7.40
N GLY A 102 -2.18 11.38 7.17
CA GLY A 102 -2.41 12.66 7.88
C GLY A 102 -1.50 13.79 7.41
N ARG A 103 -0.95 13.68 6.20
CA ARG A 103 -0.13 14.73 5.58
C ARG A 103 -0.96 15.59 4.64
N SER A 104 -0.55 16.85 4.48
CA SER A 104 -1.14 17.72 3.46
C SER A 104 -0.95 17.10 2.07
N PRO A 105 -2.00 17.04 1.24
CA PRO A 105 -1.91 16.44 -0.10
C PRO A 105 -0.91 17.18 -1.01
N GLU A 106 -0.83 18.49 -0.90
CA GLU A 106 0.02 19.32 -1.74
C GLU A 106 1.42 19.52 -1.16
N SER A 107 1.50 20.00 0.07
CA SER A 107 2.75 20.45 0.72
C SER A 107 3.36 19.43 1.69
N GLY A 108 2.65 18.35 2.00
CA GLY A 108 3.16 17.30 2.90
C GLY A 108 4.37 16.60 2.30
N ALA A 109 5.31 16.19 3.17
CA ALA A 109 6.47 15.42 2.75
C ALA A 109 6.05 14.11 2.06
N ASP A 110 6.85 13.67 1.11
CA ASP A 110 6.62 12.41 0.40
C ASP A 110 6.71 11.19 1.33
N LEU A 111 6.09 10.11 0.90
CA LEU A 111 6.13 8.81 1.56
C LEU A 111 7.42 8.04 1.21
N GLY A 112 7.57 6.83 1.72
CA GLY A 112 8.75 6.02 1.48
C GLY A 112 8.95 5.68 0.00
N SER A 113 10.17 5.86 -0.50
CA SER A 113 10.54 5.44 -1.86
C SER A 113 10.67 3.92 -1.97
N GLN A 114 10.67 3.40 -3.19
CA GLN A 114 10.85 1.98 -3.48
C GLN A 114 12.05 1.36 -2.74
N PRO A 115 13.28 1.93 -2.78
CA PRO A 115 14.39 1.34 -2.04
C PRO A 115 14.21 1.34 -0.52
N THR A 116 13.42 2.29 0.01
CA THR A 116 13.11 2.35 1.44
C THR A 116 12.14 1.24 1.84
N ILE A 117 11.10 1.02 1.03
CA ILE A 117 10.13 -0.04 1.25
C ILE A 117 10.76 -1.42 1.04
N SER A 118 11.56 -1.61 0.00
CA SER A 118 12.27 -2.87 -0.25
C SER A 118 13.20 -3.28 0.90
N ARG A 119 13.90 -2.32 1.52
CA ARG A 119 14.71 -2.61 2.71
C ARG A 119 13.86 -3.04 3.91
N LEU A 120 12.65 -2.50 4.07
CA LEU A 120 11.71 -2.96 5.08
C LEU A 120 11.23 -4.39 4.79
N GLU A 121 10.86 -4.69 3.55
CA GLU A 121 10.34 -6.02 3.16
C GLU A 121 11.38 -7.13 3.33
N THR A 122 12.66 -6.81 3.16
CA THR A 122 13.76 -7.77 3.33
C THR A 122 14.34 -7.81 4.75
N LEU A 123 13.90 -6.94 5.65
CA LEU A 123 14.42 -6.86 7.03
C LEU A 123 13.98 -8.03 7.93
N PRO A 124 12.71 -8.51 7.89
CA PRO A 124 12.23 -9.49 8.87
C PRO A 124 12.92 -10.84 8.71
N GLY A 125 13.60 -11.30 9.76
CA GLY A 125 14.05 -12.68 9.84
C GLY A 125 12.92 -13.63 10.26
N PRO A 126 13.16 -14.96 10.25
CA PRO A 126 12.12 -15.98 10.52
C PRO A 126 11.36 -15.79 11.83
N THR A 127 12.05 -15.34 12.89
CA THR A 127 11.43 -15.08 14.19
C THR A 127 10.48 -13.91 14.15
N ALA A 128 10.85 -12.83 13.45
CA ALA A 128 10.00 -11.67 13.28
C ALA A 128 8.76 -12.01 12.43
N LEU A 129 8.94 -12.75 11.32
CA LEU A 129 7.83 -13.23 10.48
C LEU A 129 6.84 -14.07 11.29
N LYS A 130 7.33 -15.00 12.11
CA LYS A 130 6.45 -15.79 13.00
C LYS A 130 5.67 -14.91 13.98
N ARG A 131 6.29 -13.88 14.57
CA ARG A 131 5.61 -12.91 15.44
C ARG A 131 4.53 -12.14 14.66
N MET A 132 4.84 -11.70 13.42
CA MET A 132 3.88 -11.01 12.56
C MET A 132 2.66 -11.90 12.22
N MET A 133 2.88 -13.18 11.92
CA MET A 133 1.79 -14.14 11.67
C MET A 133 0.87 -14.27 12.90
N VAL A 134 1.45 -14.44 14.10
CA VAL A 134 0.65 -14.49 15.34
C VAL A 134 -0.12 -13.18 15.56
N THR A 135 0.54 -12.05 15.33
CA THR A 135 -0.10 -10.73 15.46
C THR A 135 -1.30 -10.57 14.51
N MET A 136 -1.25 -11.12 13.30
CA MET A 136 -2.41 -11.10 12.39
C MET A 136 -3.57 -11.93 12.91
N ILE A 137 -3.29 -13.07 13.57
CA ILE A 137 -4.32 -13.86 14.26
C ILE A 137 -4.93 -13.05 15.41
N ASP A 138 -4.12 -12.35 16.20
CA ASP A 138 -4.61 -11.49 17.28
C ASP A 138 -5.49 -10.36 16.75
N VAL A 139 -5.10 -9.71 15.65
CA VAL A 139 -5.92 -8.68 14.98
C VAL A 139 -7.27 -9.25 14.56
N PHE A 140 -7.28 -10.44 13.99
CA PHE A 140 -8.51 -11.14 13.61
C PHE A 140 -9.39 -11.42 14.83
N CYS A 141 -8.83 -11.97 15.90
CA CYS A 141 -9.56 -12.25 17.13
C CYS A 141 -10.14 -10.97 17.77
N ASP A 142 -9.37 -9.90 17.82
CA ASP A 142 -9.77 -8.60 18.39
C ASP A 142 -10.82 -7.88 17.53
N SER A 143 -11.03 -8.29 16.29
CA SER A 143 -12.02 -7.70 15.40
C SER A 143 -13.46 -8.08 15.73
N PHE A 144 -13.66 -9.09 16.59
CA PHE A 144 -14.98 -9.58 16.98
C PHE A 144 -15.41 -9.03 18.33
N ASP A 145 -16.63 -8.46 18.36
CA ASP A 145 -17.34 -8.09 19.59
C ASP A 145 -18.85 -8.27 19.39
N PRO A 146 -19.47 -9.30 20.00
CA PRO A 146 -18.91 -10.38 20.83
C PRO A 146 -18.18 -11.47 20.01
N VAL A 147 -17.38 -12.28 20.70
CA VAL A 147 -16.70 -13.43 20.09
C VAL A 147 -17.71 -14.37 19.43
N PRO A 148 -17.56 -14.73 18.15
CA PRO A 148 -18.50 -15.58 17.44
C PRO A 148 -18.52 -17.01 18.00
N ARG A 149 -19.70 -17.64 18.07
CA ARG A 149 -19.87 -19.03 18.51
C ARG A 149 -19.35 -20.05 17.50
N ARG A 150 -19.23 -19.66 16.23
CA ARG A 150 -18.77 -20.49 15.12
C ARG A 150 -17.95 -19.63 14.18
N ILE A 151 -16.85 -20.17 13.73
CA ILE A 151 -16.03 -19.65 12.64
C ILE A 151 -16.03 -20.71 11.55
N LEU A 152 -16.34 -20.30 10.32
CA LEU A 152 -16.14 -21.12 9.13
C LEU A 152 -14.74 -20.80 8.59
N LEU A 153 -13.88 -21.80 8.56
CA LEU A 153 -12.54 -21.70 7.97
C LEU A 153 -12.61 -22.32 6.59
N ASP A 154 -12.42 -21.51 5.58
CA ASP A 154 -12.22 -21.95 4.21
C ASP A 154 -10.73 -21.99 3.92
N ILE A 155 -10.23 -23.10 3.42
CA ILE A 155 -8.81 -23.30 3.13
C ILE A 155 -8.73 -23.64 1.65
N ASP A 156 -8.13 -22.74 0.89
CA ASP A 156 -7.92 -22.89 -0.53
C ASP A 156 -6.43 -22.81 -0.86
N ASP A 157 -6.05 -23.51 -1.91
CA ASP A 157 -4.69 -23.53 -2.44
C ASP A 157 -4.50 -22.36 -3.40
N THR A 158 -3.40 -21.63 -3.25
CA THR A 158 -3.06 -20.53 -4.16
C THR A 158 -1.78 -20.87 -4.90
N GLU A 159 -1.81 -20.78 -6.23
CA GLU A 159 -0.60 -20.86 -7.01
C GLU A 159 0.25 -19.59 -6.82
N ASP A 160 1.47 -19.77 -6.32
CA ASP A 160 2.49 -18.72 -6.28
C ASP A 160 3.65 -19.12 -7.18
N ALA A 161 3.52 -18.76 -8.46
CA ALA A 161 4.49 -19.11 -9.49
C ALA A 161 5.83 -18.42 -9.25
N VAL A 162 6.89 -19.21 -9.16
CA VAL A 162 8.25 -18.70 -8.91
C VAL A 162 8.89 -18.25 -10.21
N HIS A 163 9.35 -17.01 -10.22
CA HIS A 163 10.15 -16.44 -11.30
C HIS A 163 11.64 -16.40 -10.92
N GLY A 164 12.46 -17.19 -11.64
CA GLY A 164 13.89 -17.28 -11.41
C GLY A 164 14.31 -18.35 -10.41
N GLY A 165 15.48 -18.21 -9.79
CA GLY A 165 16.11 -19.20 -8.91
C GLY A 165 15.81 -18.96 -7.43
N GLN A 166 14.56 -18.96 -7.02
CA GLN A 166 14.21 -18.80 -5.60
C GLN A 166 14.55 -20.07 -4.80
N PRO A 167 15.15 -19.94 -3.59
CA PRO A 167 15.36 -21.07 -2.69
C PRO A 167 14.04 -21.72 -2.30
N LEU A 168 14.03 -23.04 -2.16
CA LEU A 168 12.88 -23.86 -1.76
C LEU A 168 11.74 -23.93 -2.79
N ALA A 169 11.90 -23.38 -4.00
CA ALA A 169 10.93 -23.58 -5.07
C ALA A 169 10.84 -25.05 -5.47
N LEU A 170 9.64 -25.61 -5.36
CA LEU A 170 9.34 -27.01 -5.73
C LEU A 170 8.43 -27.04 -6.96
N PHE A 171 8.57 -28.11 -7.75
CA PHE A 171 7.64 -28.34 -8.86
C PHE A 171 6.31 -28.86 -8.32
N ASN A 172 5.24 -28.15 -8.63
CA ASN A 172 3.87 -28.55 -8.30
C ASN A 172 3.20 -29.14 -9.54
N ALA A 173 2.95 -30.46 -9.51
CA ALA A 173 2.37 -31.16 -10.65
C ALA A 173 0.89 -30.78 -10.91
N HIS A 174 0.20 -30.22 -9.95
CA HIS A 174 -1.19 -29.76 -10.13
C HIS A 174 -1.26 -28.52 -11.03
N TYR A 175 -0.34 -27.59 -10.83
CA TYR A 175 -0.26 -26.35 -11.60
C TYR A 175 0.72 -26.40 -12.78
N ASP A 176 1.44 -27.51 -12.94
CA ASP A 176 2.51 -27.68 -13.96
C ASP A 176 3.54 -26.54 -13.93
N SER A 177 3.85 -26.05 -12.72
CA SER A 177 4.73 -24.90 -12.48
C SER A 177 5.61 -25.11 -11.26
N ARG A 178 6.67 -24.28 -11.13
CA ARG A 178 7.43 -24.19 -9.88
C ARG A 178 6.78 -23.15 -8.97
N CYS A 179 6.43 -23.58 -7.76
CA CYS A 179 5.80 -22.74 -6.73
C CYS A 179 6.67 -22.67 -5.48
N SER A 180 6.49 -21.61 -4.70
CA SER A 180 7.11 -21.43 -3.37
C SER A 180 6.18 -21.86 -2.26
#